data_f7bab68320a129469e8d792a707d155f
#
_entry.id   f7bab68320a129469e8d792a707d155f
#
_cell.length_a   1.000
_cell.length_b   1.000
_cell.length_c   1.000
_cell.angle_alpha   90.00
_cell.angle_beta   90.00
_cell.angle_gamma   90.00
#
_symmetry.space_group_name_H-M   'P 1'
#
loop_
_entity.id
_entity.type
_entity.pdbx_description
1 polymer ?
#
loop_
_entity_poly.entity_id
_entity_poly.type
_entity_poly.pdbx_seq_one_letter_code
_entity_poly.pdbx_strand_id
1 'polypeptide(L)'
;RLVTAAVPGVPADQLPPADLRACWSRVAEAVRTLHALPTADCPYRRDLDDVMATARDVVARGAVQPDFLPEEQQDTPAAELLARLEPQLPGRRKQAADDTVVCHGDLTLPNIVLDPGTLDVAGFVDLGRLGLADRHADLALLLANSRETWPDEAEARARDAAFAEHYGTAPDPDRLRFYLHLDPLTWG
;
A
#
# COMPACT_ATOMS: atom_id res chain seq x y z
N ARG A 1 -0.59 21.71 18.33
CA ARG A 1 -0.33 20.40 18.96
C ARG A 1 -1.45 19.45 18.53
N LEU A 2 -1.10 18.35 17.85
CA LEU A 2 -2.02 17.27 17.55
C LEU A 2 -2.06 16.32 18.74
N VAL A 3 -3.27 15.88 19.12
CA VAL A 3 -3.49 14.87 20.15
C VAL A 3 -4.45 13.84 19.55
N THR A 4 -4.04 12.58 19.50
CA THR A 4 -4.83 11.46 18.99
C THR A 4 -5.03 10.41 20.09
N ALA A 5 -6.08 9.61 19.99
CA ALA A 5 -6.22 8.43 20.82
C ALA A 5 -5.24 7.36 20.33
N ALA A 6 -4.60 6.66 21.25
CA ALA A 6 -3.77 5.51 20.90
C ALA A 6 -4.65 4.34 20.46
N VAL A 7 -4.27 3.65 19.39
CA VAL A 7 -4.85 2.36 19.04
C VAL A 7 -4.11 1.30 19.88
N PRO A 8 -4.79 0.58 20.78
CA PRO A 8 -4.14 -0.44 21.60
C PRO A 8 -3.79 -1.66 20.75
N GLY A 9 -2.61 -2.22 20.97
CA GLY A 9 -2.16 -3.42 20.25
C GLY A 9 -0.69 -3.35 19.87
N VAL A 10 -0.28 -4.21 18.95
CA VAL A 10 1.06 -4.27 18.38
C VAL A 10 1.00 -4.12 16.86
N PRO A 11 1.95 -3.41 16.24
CA PRO A 11 2.09 -3.35 14.78
C PRO A 11 2.28 -4.74 14.19
N ALA A 12 1.72 -4.98 13.00
CA ALA A 12 1.74 -6.29 12.35
C ALA A 12 3.15 -6.80 12.01
N ASP A 13 4.08 -5.91 11.72
CA ASP A 13 5.50 -6.23 11.48
C ASP A 13 6.24 -6.74 12.73
N GLN A 14 5.70 -6.48 13.91
CA GLN A 14 6.27 -6.94 15.18
C GLN A 14 5.72 -8.30 15.63
N LEU A 15 4.75 -8.85 14.93
CA LEU A 15 4.25 -10.19 15.20
C LEU A 15 5.23 -11.27 14.74
N PRO A 16 5.32 -12.40 15.46
CA PRO A 16 5.97 -13.58 14.93
C PRO A 16 5.35 -13.99 13.59
N PRO A 17 6.13 -14.48 12.60
CA PRO A 17 5.61 -14.90 11.29
C PRO A 17 4.45 -15.91 11.37
N ALA A 18 4.43 -16.78 12.40
CA ALA A 18 3.35 -17.73 12.62
C ALA A 18 2.03 -17.04 13.00
N ASP A 19 2.08 -16.00 13.80
CA ASP A 19 0.89 -15.25 14.24
C ASP A 19 0.37 -14.37 13.10
N LEU A 20 1.27 -13.71 12.35
CA LEU A 20 0.87 -12.98 11.14
C LEU A 20 0.21 -13.91 10.12
N ARG A 21 0.75 -15.13 9.94
CA ARG A 21 0.11 -16.15 9.10
C ARG A 21 -1.29 -16.50 9.58
N ALA A 22 -1.47 -16.66 10.87
CA ALA A 22 -2.76 -17.05 11.47
C ALA A 22 -3.82 -15.96 11.34
N CYS A 23 -3.44 -14.68 11.33
CA CYS A 23 -4.37 -13.56 11.21
C CYS A 23 -4.46 -12.96 9.78
N TRP A 24 -3.75 -13.50 8.80
CA TRP A 24 -3.63 -12.90 7.47
C TRP A 24 -4.98 -12.69 6.76
N SER A 25 -5.92 -13.62 6.94
CA SER A 25 -7.29 -13.48 6.46
C SER A 25 -8.03 -12.29 7.10
N ARG A 26 -7.82 -12.06 8.41
CA ARG A 26 -8.42 -10.92 9.13
C ARG A 26 -7.83 -9.59 8.67
N VAL A 27 -6.53 -9.56 8.37
CA VAL A 27 -5.90 -8.39 7.74
C VAL A 27 -6.56 -8.11 6.40
N ALA A 28 -6.74 -9.11 5.53
CA ALA A 28 -7.40 -8.94 4.24
C ALA A 28 -8.84 -8.43 4.38
N GLU A 29 -9.61 -8.96 5.32
CA GLU A 29 -10.98 -8.53 5.63
C GLU A 29 -11.04 -7.09 6.17
N ALA A 30 -10.08 -6.70 7.01
CA ALA A 30 -9.99 -5.33 7.52
C ALA A 30 -9.66 -4.34 6.40
N VAL A 31 -8.74 -4.67 5.50
CA VAL A 31 -8.43 -3.86 4.32
C VAL A 31 -9.64 -3.77 3.38
N ARG A 32 -10.35 -4.87 3.16
CA ARG A 32 -11.61 -4.86 2.41
C ARG A 32 -12.63 -3.93 3.04
N THR A 33 -12.74 -3.94 4.37
CA THR A 33 -13.67 -3.06 5.11
C THR A 33 -13.29 -1.60 4.97
N LEU A 34 -11.99 -1.26 5.05
CA LEU A 34 -11.49 0.09 4.78
C LEU A 34 -11.86 0.53 3.36
N HIS A 35 -11.59 -0.29 2.36
CA HIS A 35 -11.88 0.01 0.95
C HIS A 35 -13.38 0.02 0.62
N ALA A 36 -14.23 -0.55 1.49
CA ALA A 36 -15.69 -0.51 1.35
C ALA A 36 -16.33 0.73 1.99
N LEU A 37 -15.56 1.60 2.63
CA LEU A 37 -16.09 2.86 3.18
C LEU A 37 -16.69 3.72 2.05
N PRO A 38 -17.80 4.44 2.31
CA PRO A 38 -18.42 5.28 1.30
C PRO A 38 -17.45 6.36 0.82
N THR A 39 -17.15 6.37 -0.47
CA THR A 39 -16.23 7.35 -1.08
C THR A 39 -16.76 8.78 -0.96
N ALA A 40 -18.08 8.94 -0.89
CA ALA A 40 -18.72 10.25 -0.72
C ALA A 40 -18.40 10.92 0.64
N ASP A 41 -18.06 10.12 1.65
CA ASP A 41 -17.75 10.59 2.99
C ASP A 41 -16.26 10.91 3.20
N CYS A 42 -15.40 10.55 2.24
CA CYS A 42 -13.97 10.83 2.29
C CYS A 42 -13.68 12.23 1.70
N PRO A 43 -13.23 13.19 2.52
CA PRO A 43 -12.95 14.55 2.03
C PRO A 43 -11.60 14.68 1.33
N TYR A 44 -10.76 13.65 1.39
CA TYR A 44 -9.40 13.69 0.88
C TYR A 44 -9.31 12.98 -0.46
N ARG A 45 -8.51 13.53 -1.36
CA ARG A 45 -8.19 12.93 -2.66
C ARG A 45 -6.70 12.64 -2.73
N ARG A 46 -6.40 11.49 -3.31
CA ARG A 46 -5.04 11.04 -3.62
C ARG A 46 -5.07 10.31 -4.96
N ASP A 47 -5.76 10.90 -5.93
CA ASP A 47 -5.88 10.29 -7.24
C ASP A 47 -4.51 10.20 -7.96
N LEU A 48 -4.48 9.43 -9.04
CA LEU A 48 -3.23 9.15 -9.76
C LEU A 48 -2.55 10.43 -10.27
N ASP A 49 -3.31 11.45 -10.64
CA ASP A 49 -2.74 12.71 -11.14
C ASP A 49 -2.07 13.50 -10.03
N ASP A 50 -2.65 13.54 -8.82
CA ASP A 50 -2.05 14.16 -7.65
C ASP A 50 -0.75 13.44 -7.23
N VAL A 51 -0.77 12.10 -7.22
CA VAL A 51 0.41 11.29 -6.89
C VAL A 51 1.51 11.48 -7.92
N MET A 52 1.18 11.50 -9.20
CA MET A 52 2.14 11.76 -10.29
C MET A 52 2.71 13.19 -10.24
N ALA A 53 1.90 14.17 -9.86
CA ALA A 53 2.38 15.55 -9.69
C ALA A 53 3.41 15.62 -8.54
N THR A 54 3.13 14.93 -7.43
CA THR A 54 4.06 14.79 -6.30
C THR A 54 5.35 14.11 -6.73
N ALA A 55 5.27 12.98 -7.45
CA ALA A 55 6.45 12.26 -7.93
C ALA A 55 7.32 13.13 -8.85
N ARG A 56 6.71 13.89 -9.78
CA ARG A 56 7.43 14.82 -10.64
C ARG A 56 8.16 15.90 -9.85
N ASP A 57 7.51 16.48 -8.84
CA ASP A 57 8.12 17.49 -7.98
C ASP A 57 9.30 16.91 -7.18
N VAL A 58 9.12 15.77 -6.55
CA VAL A 58 10.18 15.09 -5.78
C VAL A 58 11.37 14.73 -6.66
N VAL A 59 11.12 14.16 -7.84
CA VAL A 59 12.17 13.84 -8.81
C VAL A 59 12.87 15.10 -9.33
N ALA A 60 12.13 16.15 -9.66
CA ALA A 60 12.71 17.43 -10.14
C ALA A 60 13.61 18.10 -9.09
N ARG A 61 13.28 17.96 -7.82
CA ARG A 61 14.10 18.46 -6.70
C ARG A 61 15.29 17.55 -6.37
N GLY A 62 15.40 16.37 -6.98
CA GLY A 62 16.42 15.37 -6.64
C GLY A 62 16.28 14.85 -5.22
N ALA A 63 15.05 14.78 -4.70
CA ALA A 63 14.76 14.46 -3.31
C ALA A 63 14.36 12.98 -3.09
N VAL A 64 14.31 12.17 -4.14
CA VAL A 64 14.04 10.73 -4.03
C VAL A 64 15.09 10.06 -3.16
N GLN A 65 14.66 9.29 -2.20
CA GLN A 65 15.52 8.53 -1.29
C GLN A 65 15.82 7.15 -1.89
N PRO A 66 17.11 6.85 -2.21
CA PRO A 66 17.45 5.57 -2.85
C PRO A 66 17.06 4.34 -2.04
N ASP A 67 17.11 4.43 -0.72
CA ASP A 67 16.78 3.32 0.20
C ASP A 67 15.31 2.90 0.15
N PHE A 68 14.42 3.73 -0.40
CA PHE A 68 13.01 3.40 -0.60
C PHE A 68 12.73 2.73 -1.95
N LEU A 69 13.71 2.78 -2.87
CA LEU A 69 13.57 2.13 -4.16
C LEU A 69 13.76 0.62 -4.03
N PRO A 70 13.02 -0.20 -4.81
CA PRO A 70 13.35 -1.61 -4.98
C PRO A 70 14.83 -1.80 -5.36
N GLU A 71 15.46 -2.86 -4.84
CA GLU A 71 16.91 -3.10 -5.01
C GLU A 71 17.35 -3.00 -6.49
N GLU A 72 16.57 -3.55 -7.41
CA GLU A 72 16.84 -3.53 -8.84
C GLU A 72 16.72 -2.12 -9.48
N GLN A 73 16.23 -1.13 -8.74
CA GLN A 73 16.05 0.25 -9.21
C GLN A 73 16.99 1.25 -8.57
N GLN A 74 17.72 0.89 -7.51
CA GLN A 74 18.56 1.82 -6.75
C GLN A 74 19.65 2.48 -7.59
N ASP A 75 20.18 1.78 -8.59
CA ASP A 75 21.20 2.30 -9.50
C ASP A 75 20.62 3.06 -10.71
N THR A 76 19.29 3.17 -10.81
CA THR A 76 18.61 3.85 -11.93
C THR A 76 18.27 5.29 -11.55
N PRO A 77 18.63 6.30 -12.37
CA PRO A 77 18.24 7.68 -12.11
C PRO A 77 16.72 7.83 -11.94
N ALA A 78 16.30 8.55 -10.90
CA ALA A 78 14.87 8.73 -10.59
C ALA A 78 14.06 9.32 -11.76
N ALA A 79 14.66 10.20 -12.55
CA ALA A 79 14.04 10.75 -13.76
C ALA A 79 13.75 9.67 -14.83
N GLU A 80 14.62 8.66 -14.95
CA GLU A 80 14.40 7.52 -15.83
C GLU A 80 13.31 6.60 -15.30
N LEU A 81 13.29 6.33 -13.98
CA LEU A 81 12.23 5.56 -13.34
C LEU A 81 10.87 6.21 -13.58
N LEU A 82 10.76 7.52 -13.39
CA LEU A 82 9.54 8.27 -13.65
C LEU A 82 9.12 8.20 -15.13
N ALA A 83 10.08 8.36 -16.06
CA ALA A 83 9.83 8.28 -17.50
C ALA A 83 9.29 6.91 -17.95
N ARG A 84 9.63 5.82 -17.25
CA ARG A 84 9.09 4.47 -17.52
C ARG A 84 7.61 4.32 -17.10
N LEU A 85 7.14 5.12 -16.14
CA LEU A 85 5.74 5.11 -15.68
C LEU A 85 4.82 5.96 -16.53
N GLU A 86 5.30 7.10 -17.05
CA GLU A 86 4.48 8.07 -17.78
C GLU A 86 3.68 7.49 -18.96
N PRO A 87 4.23 6.61 -19.82
CA PRO A 87 3.48 6.02 -20.93
C PRO A 87 2.30 5.15 -20.49
N GLN A 88 2.29 4.67 -19.24
CA GLN A 88 1.24 3.82 -18.71
C GLN A 88 0.02 4.62 -18.22
N LEU A 89 0.17 5.93 -17.96
CA LEU A 89 -0.84 6.76 -17.30
C LEU A 89 -2.23 6.73 -17.96
N PRO A 90 -2.38 6.79 -19.30
CA PRO A 90 -3.71 6.78 -19.91
C PRO A 90 -4.51 5.52 -19.56
N GLY A 91 -3.86 4.35 -19.57
CA GLY A 91 -4.46 3.08 -19.15
C GLY A 91 -4.75 3.04 -17.67
N ARG A 92 -3.80 3.47 -16.84
CA ARG A 92 -3.93 3.46 -15.36
C ARG A 92 -5.04 4.39 -14.88
N ARG A 93 -5.20 5.59 -15.47
CA ARG A 93 -6.31 6.50 -15.15
C ARG A 93 -7.66 5.85 -15.37
N LYS A 94 -7.82 5.15 -16.50
CA LYS A 94 -9.08 4.45 -16.80
C LYS A 94 -9.36 3.35 -15.77
N GLN A 95 -8.35 2.54 -15.45
CA GLN A 95 -8.48 1.47 -14.44
C GLN A 95 -8.76 2.04 -13.05
N ALA A 96 -8.07 3.11 -12.64
CA ALA A 96 -8.27 3.76 -11.36
C ALA A 96 -9.69 4.30 -11.17
N ALA A 97 -10.30 4.83 -12.24
CA ALA A 97 -11.67 5.35 -12.18
C ALA A 97 -12.70 4.28 -11.79
N ASP A 98 -12.48 3.03 -12.21
CA ASP A 98 -13.37 1.90 -11.91
C ASP A 98 -13.14 1.29 -10.51
N ASP A 99 -11.97 1.54 -9.92
CA ASP A 99 -11.50 0.92 -8.67
C ASP A 99 -11.15 1.93 -7.56
N THR A 100 -11.68 3.17 -7.66
CA THR A 100 -11.48 4.19 -6.63
C THR A 100 -12.18 3.81 -5.32
N VAL A 101 -11.40 3.78 -4.24
CA VAL A 101 -11.85 3.48 -2.88
C VAL A 101 -11.22 4.45 -1.88
N VAL A 102 -11.61 4.35 -0.61
CA VAL A 102 -10.89 5.02 0.48
C VAL A 102 -9.63 4.23 0.78
N CYS A 103 -8.47 4.72 0.33
CA CYS A 103 -7.16 4.12 0.60
C CYS A 103 -6.51 4.72 1.84
N HIS A 104 -5.71 3.91 2.53
CA HIS A 104 -4.81 4.34 3.58
C HIS A 104 -3.72 5.28 3.04
N GLY A 105 -3.19 4.95 1.86
CA GLY A 105 -2.16 5.71 1.13
C GLY A 105 -0.72 5.43 1.56
N ASP A 106 -0.53 4.63 2.62
CA ASP A 106 0.75 4.09 3.10
C ASP A 106 0.49 2.78 3.85
N LEU A 107 -0.22 1.85 3.20
CA LEU A 107 -0.64 0.59 3.82
C LEU A 107 0.51 -0.41 3.86
N THR A 108 1.23 -0.42 4.96
CA THR A 108 2.32 -1.35 5.26
C THR A 108 2.05 -2.07 6.60
N LEU A 109 2.75 -3.16 6.90
CA LEU A 109 2.55 -3.91 8.15
C LEU A 109 2.74 -3.06 9.42
N PRO A 110 3.72 -2.13 9.51
CA PRO A 110 3.85 -1.22 10.66
C PRO A 110 2.60 -0.39 10.93
N ASN A 111 1.80 -0.10 9.90
CA ASN A 111 0.63 0.77 9.99
C ASN A 111 -0.68 0.01 10.30
N ILE A 112 -0.60 -1.31 10.48
CA ILE A 112 -1.72 -2.18 10.88
C ILE A 112 -1.49 -2.63 12.32
N VAL A 113 -2.41 -2.25 13.22
CA VAL A 113 -2.31 -2.61 14.64
C VAL A 113 -3.22 -3.79 14.93
N LEU A 114 -2.68 -4.84 15.56
CA LEU A 114 -3.43 -6.03 15.96
C LEU A 114 -3.49 -6.18 17.49
N ASP A 115 -4.60 -6.71 17.96
CA ASP A 115 -4.71 -7.17 19.35
C ASP A 115 -3.88 -8.48 19.51
N PRO A 116 -2.85 -8.50 20.37
CA PRO A 116 -1.98 -9.67 20.50
C PRO A 116 -2.64 -10.89 21.14
N GLY A 117 -3.80 -10.71 21.79
CA GLY A 117 -4.54 -11.82 22.42
C GLY A 117 -5.51 -12.51 21.48
N THR A 118 -6.15 -11.75 20.58
CA THR A 118 -7.16 -12.27 19.64
C THR A 118 -6.64 -12.36 18.21
N LEU A 119 -5.59 -11.63 17.88
CA LEU A 119 -5.05 -11.42 16.53
C LEU A 119 -6.06 -10.77 15.57
N ASP A 120 -7.01 -9.99 16.10
CA ASP A 120 -7.91 -9.18 15.33
C ASP A 120 -7.26 -7.82 15.02
N VAL A 121 -7.59 -7.23 13.87
CA VAL A 121 -7.13 -5.89 13.52
C VAL A 121 -7.83 -4.87 14.42
N ALA A 122 -7.06 -4.23 15.31
CA ALA A 122 -7.54 -3.19 16.21
C ALA A 122 -7.72 -1.84 15.51
N GLY A 123 -6.94 -1.59 14.45
CA GLY A 123 -7.05 -0.37 13.65
C GLY A 123 -5.86 -0.12 12.75
N PHE A 124 -5.93 1.01 12.05
CA PHE A 124 -4.87 1.54 11.20
C PHE A 124 -4.31 2.82 11.81
N VAL A 125 -3.01 3.04 11.65
CA VAL A 125 -2.30 4.26 12.13
C VAL A 125 -1.57 4.92 10.98
N ASP A 126 -1.08 6.14 11.21
CA ASP A 126 -0.37 6.95 10.19
C ASP A 126 -1.21 7.23 8.93
N LEU A 127 -2.38 7.80 9.14
CA LEU A 127 -3.34 8.14 8.09
C LEU A 127 -3.01 9.47 7.37
N GLY A 128 -1.77 9.92 7.43
CA GLY A 128 -1.34 11.19 6.80
C GLY A 128 -1.50 11.23 5.29
N ARG A 129 -1.60 10.08 4.64
CA ARG A 129 -1.77 9.92 3.18
C ARG A 129 -3.14 9.34 2.79
N LEU A 130 -4.09 9.22 3.75
CA LEU A 130 -5.43 8.72 3.48
C LEU A 130 -6.15 9.56 2.44
N GLY A 131 -6.83 8.91 1.50
CA GLY A 131 -7.64 9.59 0.48
C GLY A 131 -8.24 8.65 -0.54
N LEU A 132 -9.05 9.22 -1.43
CA LEU A 132 -9.64 8.48 -2.56
C LEU A 132 -8.55 8.16 -3.59
N ALA A 133 -8.30 6.87 -3.80
CA ALA A 133 -7.29 6.37 -4.74
C ALA A 133 -7.70 5.02 -5.34
N ASP A 134 -6.92 4.54 -6.30
CA ASP A 134 -6.99 3.16 -6.78
C ASP A 134 -6.59 2.19 -5.65
N ARG A 135 -7.42 1.19 -5.37
CA ARG A 135 -7.15 0.15 -4.35
C ARG A 135 -5.78 -0.51 -4.50
N HIS A 136 -5.25 -0.61 -5.72
CA HIS A 136 -3.96 -1.24 -5.97
C HIS A 136 -2.78 -0.43 -5.41
N ALA A 137 -2.96 0.85 -5.08
CA ALA A 137 -1.93 1.63 -4.39
C ALA A 137 -1.66 1.05 -2.99
N ASP A 138 -2.70 0.77 -2.22
CA ASP A 138 -2.57 0.14 -0.90
C ASP A 138 -2.13 -1.32 -0.99
N LEU A 139 -2.76 -2.08 -1.90
CA LEU A 139 -2.46 -3.51 -2.06
C LEU A 139 -1.01 -3.76 -2.50
N ALA A 140 -0.44 -2.88 -3.32
CA ALA A 140 0.95 -2.97 -3.75
C ALA A 140 1.92 -2.87 -2.58
N LEU A 141 1.72 -1.88 -1.71
CA LEU A 141 2.58 -1.67 -0.55
C LEU A 141 2.45 -2.81 0.46
N LEU A 142 1.22 -3.19 0.81
CA LEU A 142 0.98 -4.25 1.79
C LEU A 142 1.56 -5.60 1.36
N LEU A 143 1.27 -6.03 0.13
CA LEU A 143 1.72 -7.33 -0.35
C LEU A 143 3.24 -7.35 -0.54
N ALA A 144 3.85 -6.27 -1.03
CA ALA A 144 5.31 -6.19 -1.14
C ALA A 144 5.99 -6.20 0.23
N ASN A 145 5.53 -5.39 1.19
CA ASN A 145 6.10 -5.34 2.52
C ASN A 145 5.92 -6.67 3.28
N SER A 146 4.80 -7.36 3.11
CA SER A 146 4.57 -8.66 3.76
C SER A 146 5.54 -9.74 3.30
N ARG A 147 6.12 -9.64 2.09
CA ARG A 147 7.07 -10.62 1.55
C ARG A 147 8.32 -10.76 2.39
N GLU A 148 8.73 -9.70 3.09
CA GLU A 148 9.89 -9.74 4.00
C GLU A 148 9.67 -10.66 5.22
N THR A 149 8.41 -10.96 5.54
CA THR A 149 8.05 -11.85 6.64
C THR A 149 8.01 -13.32 6.24
N TRP A 150 7.78 -13.63 4.97
CA TRP A 150 7.60 -15.00 4.52
C TRP A 150 8.95 -15.67 4.21
N PRO A 151 9.12 -16.96 4.59
CA PRO A 151 10.41 -17.65 4.51
C PRO A 151 10.90 -17.84 3.07
N ASP A 152 9.99 -17.89 2.11
CA ASP A 152 10.32 -18.09 0.69
C ASP A 152 9.20 -17.61 -0.23
N GLU A 153 9.50 -17.58 -1.52
CA GLU A 153 8.59 -17.11 -2.56
C GLU A 153 7.33 -18.02 -2.74
N ALA A 154 7.42 -19.29 -2.40
CA ALA A 154 6.26 -20.19 -2.48
C ALA A 154 5.25 -19.87 -1.38
N GLU A 155 5.72 -19.63 -0.16
CA GLU A 155 4.88 -19.16 0.94
C GLU A 155 4.31 -17.77 0.64
N ALA A 156 5.13 -16.83 0.13
CA ALA A 156 4.67 -15.50 -0.24
C ALA A 156 3.49 -15.57 -1.24
N ARG A 157 3.62 -16.38 -2.30
CA ARG A 157 2.52 -16.57 -3.27
C ARG A 157 1.29 -17.22 -2.66
N ALA A 158 1.46 -18.17 -1.76
CA ALA A 158 0.33 -18.78 -1.05
C ALA A 158 -0.39 -17.76 -0.16
N ARG A 159 0.35 -16.82 0.46
CA ARG A 159 -0.23 -15.73 1.27
C ARG A 159 -0.92 -14.68 0.39
N ASP A 160 -0.35 -14.33 -0.76
CA ASP A 160 -1.01 -13.45 -1.74
C ASP A 160 -2.35 -14.05 -2.21
N ALA A 161 -2.39 -15.36 -2.49
CA ALA A 161 -3.62 -16.05 -2.88
C ALA A 161 -4.66 -16.08 -1.75
N ALA A 162 -4.24 -16.38 -0.53
CA ALA A 162 -5.11 -16.36 0.64
C ALA A 162 -5.64 -14.94 0.92
N PHE A 163 -4.80 -13.91 0.77
CA PHE A 163 -5.23 -12.52 0.88
C PHE A 163 -6.32 -12.20 -0.16
N ALA A 164 -6.09 -12.54 -1.43
CA ALA A 164 -7.03 -12.29 -2.52
C ALA A 164 -8.39 -12.95 -2.28
N GLU A 165 -8.42 -14.18 -1.74
CA GLU A 165 -9.64 -14.90 -1.38
C GLU A 165 -10.47 -14.13 -0.33
N HIS A 166 -9.85 -13.68 0.76
CA HIS A 166 -10.54 -12.97 1.84
C HIS A 166 -10.82 -11.50 1.53
N TYR A 167 -9.98 -10.87 0.75
CA TYR A 167 -10.21 -9.53 0.22
C TYR A 167 -11.35 -9.51 -0.81
N GLY A 168 -11.58 -10.63 -1.51
CA GLY A 168 -12.70 -10.83 -2.42
C GLY A 168 -12.42 -10.48 -3.89
N THR A 169 -11.19 -10.07 -4.22
CA THR A 169 -10.77 -9.80 -5.61
C THR A 169 -9.27 -10.06 -5.74
N ALA A 170 -8.86 -10.75 -6.80
CA ALA A 170 -7.45 -10.92 -7.12
C ALA A 170 -6.86 -9.60 -7.63
N PRO A 171 -5.79 -9.07 -7.00
CA PRO A 171 -5.13 -7.87 -7.49
C PRO A 171 -4.50 -8.09 -8.88
N ASP A 172 -4.53 -7.07 -9.73
CA ASP A 172 -3.86 -7.06 -11.03
C ASP A 172 -2.34 -6.89 -10.83
N PRO A 173 -1.50 -7.86 -11.23
CA PRO A 173 -0.06 -7.81 -10.98
C PRO A 173 0.65 -6.63 -11.66
N ASP A 174 0.18 -6.20 -12.83
CA ASP A 174 0.78 -5.06 -13.55
C ASP A 174 0.43 -3.74 -12.88
N ARG A 175 -0.75 -3.64 -12.26
CA ARG A 175 -1.13 -2.47 -11.44
C ARG A 175 -0.37 -2.46 -10.13
N LEU A 176 -0.22 -3.59 -9.45
CA LEU A 176 0.61 -3.68 -8.23
C LEU A 176 2.04 -3.20 -8.51
N ARG A 177 2.65 -3.70 -9.60
CA ARG A 177 4.00 -3.28 -10.00
C ARG A 177 4.08 -1.79 -10.30
N PHE A 178 3.09 -1.24 -11.00
CA PHE A 178 3.03 0.19 -11.30
C PHE A 178 3.04 1.04 -10.01
N TYR A 179 2.17 0.75 -9.05
CA TYR A 179 2.09 1.51 -7.81
C TYR A 179 3.32 1.28 -6.91
N LEU A 180 3.87 0.07 -6.87
CA LEU A 180 5.11 -0.22 -6.15
C LEU A 180 6.31 0.58 -6.67
N HIS A 181 6.37 0.82 -7.99
CA HIS A 181 7.42 1.65 -8.59
C HIS A 181 7.12 3.16 -8.49
N LEU A 182 5.87 3.55 -8.37
CA LEU A 182 5.47 4.95 -8.25
C LEU A 182 5.66 5.49 -6.83
N ASP A 183 5.28 4.71 -5.82
CA ASP A 183 5.26 5.18 -4.43
C ASP A 183 6.62 5.74 -3.95
N PRO A 184 7.77 5.05 -4.14
CA PRO A 184 9.07 5.56 -3.70
C PRO A 184 9.46 6.91 -4.31
N LEU A 185 8.94 7.23 -5.49
CA LEU A 185 9.19 8.52 -6.17
C LEU A 185 8.41 9.68 -5.54
N THR A 186 7.52 9.40 -4.58
CA THR A 186 6.68 10.41 -3.91
C THR A 186 7.20 10.80 -2.52
N TRP A 187 8.32 10.21 -2.10
CA TRP A 187 8.93 10.46 -0.81
C TRP A 187 10.19 11.33 -0.96
N GLY A 188 10.15 12.55 -0.37
CA GLY A 188 11.25 13.50 -0.44
C GLY A 188 10.96 14.87 0.12
#